data_28579d71750d4af17883ae0df257afa7
#
_entry.id   28579d71750d4af17883ae0df257afa7
#
_cell.length_a   1.000
_cell.length_b   1.000
_cell.length_c   1.000
_cell.angle_alpha   90.00
_cell.angle_beta   90.00
_cell.angle_gamma   90.00
#
_symmetry.space_group_name_H-M   'P 1'
#
loop_
_entity.id
_entity.type
_entity.pdbx_description
1 polymer ?
#
loop_
_entity_poly.entity_id
_entity_poly.type
_entity_poly.pdbx_seq_one_letter_code
_entity_poly.pdbx_strand_id
1 'polypeptide(L)'
;MNNTDNQFIDFKALEYAPEFALHLFSRIQHQPWAMLLRSASKTHIDSRFDVLVANPIATLETIADSTQVETPSNAYSTQDDPFTLLHQLQEQWLPHVELNKELDLPFVGGALGYFSYDLGRRVETMPEQAEKDLNTPDMAVGLYEWAVVVDHKLKKACLVGQNIEQAWQWLDMQEAEQSVDFALSGDWQSNMTKESYATRFDKVQEYLLSGDCYQINLAQRFNAPYQGSEWQAYLKLESANQAPFSAFIRMPESSILSISPERFLELKDRVIETKPIKGTRPRSEDPKQDNANAHDLQTAEKDQAENLMIVDLLRNDIGRVASPGSVHVPKLFDIESFPAVHHLVSTIRANLDEQYSPADLLRACFPGGSITGAPKVRAMQIIEELEPHRRSAYCGSIGYISRHGRMDTSITIRTLVAENHKLYAWAGGGVVADSDCASEYQETLDKLSKILPALQS
;
A
#
# COMPACT_ATOMS: atom_id res chain seq x y z
N MET A 1 5.35 -38.25 -11.13
CA MET A 1 3.88 -38.41 -11.22
C MET A 1 3.36 -37.02 -11.38
N ASN A 2 2.94 -36.67 -12.60
CA ASN A 2 2.39 -35.34 -12.90
C ASN A 2 1.00 -35.24 -12.24
N ASN A 3 0.89 -34.45 -11.21
CA ASN A 3 -0.36 -34.10 -10.57
C ASN A 3 -1.05 -33.03 -11.43
N THR A 4 -1.85 -33.48 -12.42
CA THR A 4 -2.69 -32.62 -13.28
C THR A 4 -4.05 -32.27 -12.65
N ASP A 5 -4.28 -32.61 -11.38
CA ASP A 5 -5.62 -32.54 -10.76
C ASP A 5 -5.96 -31.28 -10.01
N ASN A 6 -5.09 -30.23 -10.01
CA ASN A 6 -5.30 -29.07 -9.13
C ASN A 6 -5.44 -27.72 -9.87
N GLN A 7 -5.96 -27.69 -11.08
CA GLN A 7 -6.13 -26.44 -11.86
C GLN A 7 -7.54 -25.83 -11.79
N PHE A 8 -8.44 -26.36 -10.99
CA PHE A 8 -9.80 -25.82 -10.90
C PHE A 8 -9.91 -24.79 -9.79
N ILE A 9 -10.47 -23.64 -10.14
CA ILE A 9 -10.92 -22.62 -9.19
C ILE A 9 -12.39 -22.89 -8.91
N ASP A 10 -12.68 -23.21 -7.67
CA ASP A 10 -14.03 -23.39 -7.18
C ASP A 10 -14.64 -22.04 -6.82
N PHE A 11 -15.94 -21.95 -6.87
CA PHE A 11 -16.70 -20.74 -6.66
C PHE A 11 -17.98 -21.03 -5.86
N LYS A 12 -18.15 -20.31 -4.75
CA LYS A 12 -19.37 -20.34 -3.94
C LYS A 12 -19.94 -18.93 -3.85
N ALA A 13 -21.13 -18.74 -4.41
CA ALA A 13 -21.83 -17.46 -4.28
C ALA A 13 -22.25 -17.24 -2.82
N LEU A 14 -22.09 -16.01 -2.34
CA LEU A 14 -22.47 -15.55 -1.01
C LEU A 14 -23.49 -14.41 -1.13
N GLU A 15 -24.26 -14.18 -0.07
CA GLU A 15 -25.18 -13.05 -0.04
C GLU A 15 -24.41 -11.74 0.08
N TYR A 16 -24.69 -10.79 -0.81
CA TYR A 16 -24.05 -9.49 -0.79
C TYR A 16 -24.63 -8.58 0.28
N ALA A 17 -23.76 -7.99 1.07
CA ALA A 17 -24.06 -6.81 1.89
C ALA A 17 -22.88 -5.81 1.79
N PRO A 18 -23.11 -4.50 1.87
CA PRO A 18 -22.02 -3.49 1.76
C PRO A 18 -20.89 -3.68 2.77
N GLU A 19 -21.21 -4.19 3.97
CA GLU A 19 -20.24 -4.41 5.07
C GLU A 19 -19.96 -5.90 5.33
N PHE A 20 -20.29 -6.77 4.34
CA PHE A 20 -20.14 -8.21 4.49
C PHE A 20 -18.70 -8.61 4.85
N ALA A 21 -17.72 -8.04 4.17
CA ALA A 21 -16.31 -8.34 4.44
C ALA A 21 -15.89 -7.90 5.86
N LEU A 22 -16.37 -6.74 6.35
CA LEU A 22 -16.10 -6.27 7.71
C LEU A 22 -16.69 -7.20 8.76
N HIS A 23 -17.97 -7.59 8.59
CA HIS A 23 -18.65 -8.49 9.52
C HIS A 23 -17.98 -9.86 9.57
N LEU A 24 -17.56 -10.39 8.41
CA LEU A 24 -16.87 -11.68 8.37
C LEU A 24 -15.48 -11.57 8.98
N PHE A 25 -14.74 -10.51 8.64
CA PHE A 25 -13.38 -10.30 9.15
C PHE A 25 -13.36 -10.07 10.66
N SER A 26 -14.38 -9.44 11.24
CA SER A 26 -14.47 -9.23 12.69
C SER A 26 -14.39 -10.53 13.51
N ARG A 27 -14.75 -11.67 12.90
CA ARG A 27 -14.65 -12.99 13.54
C ARG A 27 -13.23 -13.56 13.56
N ILE A 28 -12.38 -13.11 12.64
CA ILE A 28 -11.03 -13.65 12.41
C ILE A 28 -9.92 -12.59 12.55
N GLN A 29 -10.25 -11.37 12.92
CA GLN A 29 -9.31 -10.24 12.99
C GLN A 29 -8.12 -10.46 13.95
N HIS A 30 -8.27 -11.38 14.89
CA HIS A 30 -7.25 -11.79 15.85
C HIS A 30 -6.32 -12.90 15.31
N GLN A 31 -6.73 -13.58 14.24
CA GLN A 31 -5.94 -14.68 13.67
C GLN A 31 -4.69 -14.13 12.97
N PRO A 32 -3.48 -14.60 13.30
CA PRO A 32 -2.29 -14.27 12.55
C PRO A 32 -2.47 -14.56 11.06
N TRP A 33 -1.97 -13.68 10.22
CA TRP A 33 -2.08 -13.77 8.76
C TRP A 33 -3.50 -13.60 8.20
N ALA A 34 -4.48 -13.21 9.03
CA ALA A 34 -5.74 -12.71 8.50
C ALA A 34 -5.54 -11.31 7.95
N MET A 35 -5.94 -11.10 6.70
CA MET A 35 -5.76 -9.83 6.01
C MET A 35 -7.04 -9.42 5.28
N LEU A 36 -7.33 -8.12 5.33
CA LEU A 36 -8.46 -7.50 4.66
C LEU A 36 -7.97 -6.33 3.82
N LEU A 37 -8.24 -6.39 2.51
CA LEU A 37 -8.14 -5.24 1.61
C LEU A 37 -9.56 -4.76 1.33
N ARG A 38 -9.78 -3.45 1.44
CA ARG A 38 -11.12 -2.89 1.39
C ARG A 38 -11.22 -1.64 0.56
N SER A 39 -12.25 -1.60 -0.27
CA SER A 39 -12.66 -0.41 -1.02
C SER A 39 -13.70 0.38 -0.22
N ALA A 40 -13.27 1.06 0.85
CA ALA A 40 -14.17 1.75 1.79
C ALA A 40 -14.84 3.00 1.20
N SER A 41 -14.30 3.59 0.13
CA SER A 41 -14.91 4.74 -0.52
C SER A 41 -16.11 4.33 -1.37
N LYS A 42 -17.24 5.01 -1.17
CA LYS A 42 -18.47 4.78 -1.96
C LYS A 42 -18.47 5.48 -3.32
N THR A 43 -17.54 6.38 -3.56
CA THR A 43 -17.56 7.32 -4.69
C THR A 43 -16.26 7.35 -5.50
N HIS A 44 -15.20 6.73 -5.02
CA HIS A 44 -13.93 6.69 -5.73
C HIS A 44 -14.00 5.71 -6.91
N ILE A 45 -13.45 6.10 -8.06
CA ILE A 45 -13.48 5.31 -9.29
C ILE A 45 -12.79 3.94 -9.15
N ASP A 46 -11.76 3.88 -8.33
CA ASP A 46 -10.98 2.65 -8.07
C ASP A 46 -11.59 1.77 -6.96
N SER A 47 -12.63 2.27 -6.27
CA SER A 47 -13.32 1.50 -5.22
C SER A 47 -14.27 0.49 -5.81
N ARG A 48 -13.88 -0.78 -5.79
CA ARG A 48 -14.73 -1.84 -6.32
C ARG A 48 -14.75 -3.09 -5.47
N PHE A 49 -13.59 -3.58 -5.05
CA PHE A 49 -13.48 -4.90 -4.44
C PHE A 49 -13.02 -4.83 -2.99
N ASP A 50 -13.64 -5.67 -2.13
CA ASP A 50 -13.00 -6.11 -0.90
C ASP A 50 -12.44 -7.51 -1.11
N VAL A 51 -11.27 -7.79 -0.53
CA VAL A 51 -10.61 -9.09 -0.54
C VAL A 51 -10.23 -9.46 0.89
N LEU A 52 -10.76 -10.59 1.37
CA LEU A 52 -10.47 -11.14 2.68
C LEU A 52 -9.80 -12.48 2.53
N VAL A 53 -8.68 -12.67 3.24
CA VAL A 53 -7.91 -13.93 3.27
C VAL A 53 -7.52 -14.30 4.70
N ALA A 54 -7.31 -15.57 4.95
CA ALA A 54 -6.75 -16.11 6.20
C ALA A 54 -6.18 -17.52 5.95
N ASN A 55 -5.44 -18.05 6.92
CA ASN A 55 -4.86 -19.38 6.90
C ASN A 55 -4.02 -19.63 5.63
N PRO A 56 -2.93 -18.89 5.44
CA PRO A 56 -2.05 -19.10 4.29
C PRO A 56 -1.43 -20.49 4.34
N ILE A 57 -1.25 -21.11 3.16
CA ILE A 57 -0.52 -22.38 3.05
C ILE A 57 0.99 -22.20 3.16
N ALA A 58 1.49 -21.02 2.92
CA ALA A 58 2.89 -20.67 3.14
C ALA A 58 3.00 -19.20 3.53
N THR A 59 4.04 -18.86 4.29
CA THR A 59 4.34 -17.48 4.69
C THR A 59 5.79 -17.14 4.38
N LEU A 60 6.00 -15.87 4.01
CA LEU A 60 7.31 -15.27 3.81
C LEU A 60 7.40 -14.04 4.71
N GLU A 61 8.40 -14.02 5.57
CA GLU A 61 8.67 -12.91 6.47
C GLU A 61 10.12 -12.48 6.34
N THR A 62 10.35 -11.28 5.79
CA THR A 62 11.71 -10.73 5.61
C THR A 62 12.02 -9.76 6.73
N ILE A 63 13.17 -9.95 7.37
CA ILE A 63 13.76 -9.02 8.34
C ILE A 63 15.20 -8.80 7.93
N ALA A 64 15.55 -7.57 7.60
CA ALA A 64 16.87 -7.18 7.10
C ALA A 64 17.28 -8.01 5.87
N ASP A 65 18.33 -8.82 5.96
CA ASP A 65 18.88 -9.61 4.84
C ASP A 65 18.33 -11.04 4.76
N SER A 66 17.48 -11.44 5.69
CA SER A 66 17.00 -12.81 5.82
C SER A 66 15.47 -12.90 5.66
N THR A 67 15.01 -13.88 4.89
CA THR A 67 13.60 -14.23 4.74
C THR A 67 13.35 -15.59 5.39
N GLN A 68 12.47 -15.61 6.38
CA GLN A 68 11.88 -16.82 6.93
C GLN A 68 10.75 -17.30 6.02
N VAL A 69 10.78 -18.56 5.68
CA VAL A 69 9.77 -19.21 4.86
C VAL A 69 9.18 -20.37 5.64
N GLU A 70 7.87 -20.37 5.79
CA GLU A 70 7.11 -21.50 6.33
C GLU A 70 6.21 -22.06 5.23
N THR A 71 6.28 -23.37 5.02
CA THR A 71 5.47 -24.09 4.05
C THR A 71 4.88 -25.35 4.70
N PRO A 72 3.89 -26.04 4.12
CA PRO A 72 3.36 -27.28 4.68
C PRO A 72 4.39 -28.38 4.90
N SER A 73 5.50 -28.35 4.18
CA SER A 73 6.52 -29.41 4.22
C SER A 73 7.80 -29.00 4.93
N ASN A 74 8.09 -27.70 5.09
CA ASN A 74 9.36 -27.24 5.62
C ASN A 74 9.29 -25.79 6.12
N ALA A 75 10.15 -25.47 7.10
CA ALA A 75 10.46 -24.11 7.52
C ALA A 75 11.96 -23.87 7.39
N TYR A 76 12.37 -22.78 6.75
CA TYR A 76 13.78 -22.45 6.51
C TYR A 76 13.99 -20.94 6.40
N SER A 77 15.23 -20.52 6.45
CA SER A 77 15.66 -19.15 6.26
C SER A 77 16.60 -19.06 5.05
N THR A 78 16.46 -17.98 4.27
CA THR A 78 17.31 -17.71 3.09
C THR A 78 17.61 -16.22 2.95
N GLN A 79 18.73 -15.92 2.28
CA GLN A 79 19.11 -14.56 1.88
C GLN A 79 18.82 -14.26 0.39
N ASP A 80 18.10 -15.12 -0.27
CA ASP A 80 17.67 -14.89 -1.65
C ASP A 80 16.84 -13.61 -1.77
N ASP A 81 16.76 -13.07 -2.99
CA ASP A 81 15.93 -11.90 -3.27
C ASP A 81 14.45 -12.20 -2.92
N PRO A 82 13.81 -11.41 -2.04
CA PRO A 82 12.49 -11.73 -1.52
C PRO A 82 11.39 -11.70 -2.59
N PHE A 83 11.53 -10.88 -3.64
CA PHE A 83 10.54 -10.84 -4.73
C PHE A 83 10.67 -12.05 -5.65
N THR A 84 11.91 -12.46 -5.95
CA THR A 84 12.19 -13.69 -6.70
C THR A 84 11.69 -14.91 -5.94
N LEU A 85 11.97 -14.98 -4.64
CA LEU A 85 11.54 -16.04 -3.76
C LEU A 85 10.00 -16.13 -3.68
N LEU A 86 9.33 -14.99 -3.57
CA LEU A 86 7.88 -14.90 -3.58
C LEU A 86 7.28 -15.50 -4.86
N HIS A 87 7.81 -15.11 -6.02
CA HIS A 87 7.37 -15.66 -7.31
C HIS A 87 7.57 -17.17 -7.38
N GLN A 88 8.75 -17.67 -7.01
CA GLN A 88 9.08 -19.09 -7.05
C GLN A 88 8.16 -19.92 -6.15
N LEU A 89 7.90 -19.45 -4.93
CA LEU A 89 7.01 -20.14 -3.99
C LEU A 89 5.55 -20.10 -4.46
N GLN A 90 5.10 -18.99 -5.03
CA GLN A 90 3.76 -18.92 -5.59
C GLN A 90 3.59 -19.91 -6.76
N GLU A 91 4.54 -19.98 -7.70
CA GLU A 91 4.49 -20.96 -8.80
C GLU A 91 4.56 -22.40 -8.31
N GLN A 92 5.30 -22.65 -7.24
CA GLN A 92 5.42 -23.99 -6.66
C GLN A 92 4.13 -24.47 -5.98
N TRP A 93 3.51 -23.61 -5.16
CA TRP A 93 2.39 -23.97 -4.28
C TRP A 93 1.02 -23.60 -4.86
N LEU A 94 0.95 -22.50 -5.62
CA LEU A 94 -0.24 -21.94 -6.23
C LEU A 94 0.04 -21.57 -7.70
N PRO A 95 0.32 -22.55 -8.56
CA PRO A 95 0.67 -22.30 -9.96
C PRO A 95 -0.40 -21.50 -10.70
N HIS A 96 0.00 -20.88 -11.79
CA HIS A 96 -0.87 -20.06 -12.62
C HIS A 96 -2.14 -20.81 -13.05
N VAL A 97 -3.26 -20.08 -13.10
CA VAL A 97 -4.55 -20.57 -13.58
C VAL A 97 -5.15 -19.61 -14.59
N GLU A 98 -5.80 -20.16 -15.60
CA GLU A 98 -6.60 -19.37 -16.52
C GLU A 98 -8.02 -19.20 -15.95
N LEU A 99 -8.50 -17.95 -15.93
CA LEU A 99 -9.89 -17.65 -15.58
C LEU A 99 -10.72 -17.47 -16.85
N ASN A 100 -11.99 -17.88 -16.76
CA ASN A 100 -12.96 -17.43 -17.75
C ASN A 100 -13.02 -15.90 -17.74
N LYS A 101 -12.81 -15.28 -18.91
CA LYS A 101 -12.79 -13.81 -19.08
C LYS A 101 -14.07 -13.10 -18.64
N GLU A 102 -15.18 -13.84 -18.51
CA GLU A 102 -16.44 -13.31 -17.97
C GLU A 102 -16.40 -13.11 -16.43
N LEU A 103 -15.44 -13.76 -15.74
CA LEU A 103 -15.22 -13.65 -14.31
C LEU A 103 -14.17 -12.53 -14.06
N ASP A 104 -14.64 -11.31 -13.91
CA ASP A 104 -13.76 -10.17 -13.60
C ASP A 104 -13.45 -10.11 -12.08
N LEU A 105 -12.75 -11.14 -11.58
CA LEU A 105 -12.35 -11.23 -10.18
C LEU A 105 -10.95 -10.64 -9.98
N PRO A 106 -10.71 -9.93 -8.87
CA PRO A 106 -9.41 -9.34 -8.57
C PRO A 106 -8.40 -10.39 -8.11
N PHE A 107 -8.85 -11.33 -7.30
CA PHE A 107 -8.02 -12.32 -6.62
C PHE A 107 -8.73 -13.67 -6.53
N VAL A 108 -8.01 -14.76 -6.84
CA VAL A 108 -8.54 -16.13 -6.84
C VAL A 108 -7.58 -17.11 -6.14
N GLY A 109 -6.88 -16.61 -5.14
CA GLY A 109 -5.72 -17.23 -4.54
C GLY A 109 -4.42 -16.66 -5.10
N GLY A 110 -3.35 -16.82 -4.34
CA GLY A 110 -2.03 -16.25 -4.65
C GLY A 110 -1.39 -15.56 -3.45
N ALA A 111 -0.47 -14.65 -3.71
CA ALA A 111 0.22 -13.88 -2.69
C ALA A 111 -0.60 -12.64 -2.29
N LEU A 112 -0.71 -12.37 -1.00
CA LEU A 112 -1.27 -11.14 -0.46
C LEU A 112 -0.49 -10.74 0.78
N GLY A 113 -0.15 -9.45 0.89
CA GLY A 113 0.58 -8.98 2.06
C GLY A 113 1.11 -7.57 1.94
N TYR A 114 2.17 -7.34 2.66
CA TYR A 114 2.76 -6.07 2.97
C TYR A 114 4.25 -6.04 2.64
N PHE A 115 4.69 -4.94 2.06
CA PHE A 115 6.08 -4.66 1.66
C PHE A 115 6.48 -3.31 2.26
N SER A 116 7.36 -3.31 3.24
CA SER A 116 7.85 -2.11 3.93
C SER A 116 8.72 -1.26 3.00
N TYR A 117 8.78 0.05 3.24
CA TYR A 117 9.76 0.92 2.61
C TYR A 117 11.19 0.37 2.76
N ASP A 118 11.51 -0.16 3.94
CA ASP A 118 12.84 -0.68 4.26
C ASP A 118 13.22 -1.95 3.48
N LEU A 119 12.24 -2.66 2.89
CA LEU A 119 12.51 -3.72 1.92
C LEU A 119 13.29 -3.21 0.68
N GLY A 120 13.23 -1.91 0.40
CA GLY A 120 14.05 -1.26 -0.63
C GLY A 120 15.55 -1.48 -0.46
N ARG A 121 16.03 -1.80 0.75
CA ARG A 121 17.43 -2.18 1.04
C ARG A 121 17.84 -3.52 0.42
N ARG A 122 16.87 -4.35 0.05
CA ARG A 122 17.09 -5.59 -0.70
C ARG A 122 17.17 -5.33 -2.21
N VAL A 123 16.75 -4.14 -2.66
CA VAL A 123 16.79 -3.72 -4.08
C VAL A 123 17.98 -2.81 -4.35
N GLU A 124 18.26 -1.88 -3.43
CA GLU A 124 19.29 -0.85 -3.58
C GLU A 124 20.22 -0.85 -2.36
N THR A 125 21.51 -0.55 -2.59
CA THR A 125 22.49 -0.41 -1.50
C THR A 125 22.26 0.90 -0.76
N MET A 126 21.93 0.79 0.53
CA MET A 126 21.56 1.92 1.39
C MET A 126 22.50 2.03 2.60
N PRO A 127 22.80 3.25 3.07
CA PRO A 127 23.47 3.44 4.36
C PRO A 127 22.55 2.99 5.52
N GLU A 128 23.15 2.78 6.69
CA GLU A 128 22.45 2.40 7.92
C GLU A 128 22.71 3.46 8.99
N GLN A 129 21.85 4.50 9.04
CA GLN A 129 21.98 5.64 9.95
C GLN A 129 20.73 5.85 10.80
N ALA A 130 19.55 5.69 10.20
CA ALA A 130 18.29 5.82 10.92
C ALA A 130 18.08 4.63 11.87
N GLU A 131 17.52 4.93 13.05
CA GLU A 131 17.26 3.91 14.07
C GLU A 131 16.16 2.95 13.63
N LYS A 132 16.44 1.63 13.70
CA LYS A 132 15.43 0.56 13.53
C LYS A 132 14.93 0.15 14.92
N ASP A 133 13.86 0.74 15.39
CA ASP A 133 13.25 0.51 16.71
C ASP A 133 11.94 -0.30 16.66
N LEU A 134 11.48 -0.69 15.45
CA LEU A 134 10.34 -1.58 15.24
C LEU A 134 10.82 -2.95 14.77
N ASN A 135 10.15 -3.99 15.29
CA ASN A 135 10.38 -5.39 14.88
C ASN A 135 9.44 -5.83 13.75
N THR A 136 8.48 -4.98 13.37
CA THR A 136 7.61 -5.22 12.22
C THR A 136 8.46 -5.62 11.01
N PRO A 137 8.16 -6.76 10.35
CA PRO A 137 8.94 -7.26 9.21
C PRO A 137 9.08 -6.25 8.07
N ASP A 138 10.16 -6.36 7.31
CA ASP A 138 10.34 -5.58 6.08
C ASP A 138 9.46 -6.10 4.93
N MET A 139 9.05 -7.37 4.98
CA MET A 139 8.02 -7.98 4.13
C MET A 139 7.26 -9.03 4.93
N ALA A 140 5.95 -9.05 4.83
CA ALA A 140 5.10 -10.12 5.35
C ALA A 140 4.04 -10.47 4.31
N VAL A 141 4.18 -11.63 3.66
CA VAL A 141 3.31 -12.10 2.58
C VAL A 141 2.87 -13.54 2.86
N GLY A 142 1.57 -13.78 2.79
CA GLY A 142 0.99 -15.11 2.81
C GLY A 142 0.63 -15.60 1.40
N LEU A 143 0.74 -16.90 1.17
CA LEU A 143 0.18 -17.58 0.00
C LEU A 143 -1.16 -18.19 0.39
N TYR A 144 -2.23 -17.73 -0.24
CA TYR A 144 -3.61 -18.10 0.11
C TYR A 144 -4.26 -18.89 -1.00
N GLU A 145 -4.84 -20.05 -0.66
CA GLU A 145 -5.56 -20.90 -1.61
C GLU A 145 -6.93 -20.33 -1.97
N TRP A 146 -7.52 -19.53 -1.08
CA TRP A 146 -8.88 -19.00 -1.20
C TRP A 146 -8.97 -17.55 -0.74
N ALA A 147 -10.04 -16.90 -1.17
CA ALA A 147 -10.43 -15.57 -0.69
C ALA A 147 -11.94 -15.39 -0.69
N VAL A 148 -12.44 -14.56 0.23
CA VAL A 148 -13.76 -13.94 0.08
C VAL A 148 -13.59 -12.64 -0.69
N VAL A 149 -14.32 -12.52 -1.79
CA VAL A 149 -14.32 -11.33 -2.65
C VAL A 149 -15.71 -10.70 -2.64
N VAL A 150 -15.78 -9.40 -2.38
CA VAL A 150 -17.00 -8.60 -2.47
C VAL A 150 -16.84 -7.59 -3.61
N ASP A 151 -17.72 -7.67 -4.62
CA ASP A 151 -17.79 -6.70 -5.72
C ASP A 151 -18.91 -5.70 -5.47
N HIS A 152 -18.56 -4.50 -5.04
CA HIS A 152 -19.54 -3.44 -4.74
C HIS A 152 -20.20 -2.87 -5.98
N LYS A 153 -19.55 -2.95 -7.15
CA LYS A 153 -20.11 -2.50 -8.44
C LYS A 153 -21.20 -3.43 -8.92
N LEU A 154 -20.97 -4.75 -8.87
CA LEU A 154 -21.93 -5.75 -9.31
C LEU A 154 -22.86 -6.20 -8.17
N LYS A 155 -22.65 -5.75 -6.93
CA LYS A 155 -23.37 -6.17 -5.72
C LYS A 155 -23.38 -7.70 -5.56
N LYS A 156 -22.21 -8.30 -5.65
CA LYS A 156 -21.99 -9.75 -5.53
C LYS A 156 -20.93 -10.02 -4.48
N ALA A 157 -21.05 -11.15 -3.82
CA ALA A 157 -20.01 -11.68 -2.95
C ALA A 157 -19.79 -13.17 -3.26
N CYS A 158 -18.56 -13.63 -3.10
CA CYS A 158 -18.22 -15.03 -3.31
C CYS A 158 -17.03 -15.46 -2.44
N LEU A 159 -16.99 -16.75 -2.16
CA LEU A 159 -15.77 -17.43 -1.76
C LEU A 159 -15.22 -18.10 -3.01
N VAL A 160 -13.95 -17.88 -3.31
CA VAL A 160 -13.29 -18.33 -4.54
C VAL A 160 -11.90 -18.87 -4.23
N GLY A 161 -11.47 -19.89 -4.96
CA GLY A 161 -10.14 -20.49 -4.82
C GLY A 161 -10.15 -22.00 -4.81
N GLN A 162 -9.24 -22.60 -4.07
CA GLN A 162 -9.17 -24.05 -3.82
C GLN A 162 -9.67 -24.36 -2.41
N ASN A 163 -10.10 -25.61 -2.18
CA ASN A 163 -10.54 -26.10 -0.88
C ASN A 163 -11.64 -25.22 -0.20
N ILE A 164 -12.48 -24.57 -1.01
CA ILE A 164 -13.43 -23.55 -0.55
C ILE A 164 -14.49 -24.10 0.42
N GLU A 165 -14.88 -25.37 0.34
CA GLU A 165 -15.82 -25.96 1.30
C GLU A 165 -15.20 -26.08 2.69
N GLN A 166 -13.93 -26.43 2.79
CA GLN A 166 -13.19 -26.46 4.08
C GLN A 166 -12.98 -25.03 4.61
N ALA A 167 -12.63 -24.11 3.72
CA ALA A 167 -12.48 -22.69 4.07
C ALA A 167 -13.79 -22.11 4.60
N TRP A 168 -14.92 -22.41 3.96
CA TRP A 168 -16.23 -21.95 4.42
C TRP A 168 -16.62 -22.56 5.76
N GLN A 169 -16.43 -23.86 5.96
CA GLN A 169 -16.69 -24.52 7.25
C GLN A 169 -15.86 -23.87 8.37
N TRP A 170 -14.58 -23.60 8.08
CA TRP A 170 -13.72 -22.93 9.05
C TRP A 170 -14.21 -21.50 9.37
N LEU A 171 -14.56 -20.70 8.35
CA LEU A 171 -15.08 -19.33 8.53
C LEU A 171 -16.41 -19.32 9.31
N ASP A 172 -17.31 -20.27 9.03
CA ASP A 172 -18.64 -20.36 9.65
C ASP A 172 -18.56 -20.74 11.14
N MET A 173 -17.53 -21.50 11.52
CA MET A 173 -17.27 -21.86 12.92
C MET A 173 -16.64 -20.72 13.74
N GLN A 174 -16.16 -19.65 13.10
CA GLN A 174 -15.55 -18.54 13.83
C GLN A 174 -16.64 -17.65 14.45
N GLU A 175 -16.51 -17.40 15.74
CA GLU A 175 -17.38 -16.47 16.47
C GLU A 175 -16.66 -15.13 16.63
N ALA A 176 -17.43 -14.04 16.61
CA ALA A 176 -16.86 -12.73 16.89
C ALA A 176 -16.44 -12.67 18.38
N GLU A 177 -15.15 -12.46 18.63
CA GLU A 177 -14.70 -12.20 19.98
C GLU A 177 -15.27 -10.87 20.49
N GLN A 178 -15.55 -10.80 21.80
CA GLN A 178 -15.82 -9.51 22.44
C GLN A 178 -14.54 -8.68 22.39
N SER A 179 -14.49 -7.78 21.41
CA SER A 179 -13.36 -6.87 21.30
C SER A 179 -13.38 -5.87 22.45
N VAL A 180 -12.22 -5.68 23.10
CA VAL A 180 -12.04 -4.58 24.04
C VAL A 180 -12.03 -3.27 23.26
N ASP A 181 -12.78 -2.28 23.70
CA ASP A 181 -12.81 -0.96 23.07
C ASP A 181 -11.40 -0.37 22.97
N PHE A 182 -11.10 0.20 21.80
CA PHE A 182 -9.84 0.88 21.60
C PHE A 182 -9.84 2.26 22.26
N ALA A 183 -8.76 2.58 22.97
CA ALA A 183 -8.50 3.92 23.49
C ALA A 183 -7.00 4.22 23.53
N LEU A 184 -6.61 5.45 23.21
CA LEU A 184 -5.26 5.92 23.49
C LEU A 184 -5.07 6.04 25.01
N SER A 185 -3.92 5.59 25.50
CA SER A 185 -3.53 5.71 26.92
C SER A 185 -2.53 6.84 27.17
N GLY A 186 -2.23 7.65 26.17
CA GLY A 186 -1.39 8.83 26.23
C GLY A 186 -1.49 9.66 24.95
N ASP A 187 -0.85 10.82 24.95
CA ASP A 187 -0.86 11.77 23.83
C ASP A 187 0.07 11.33 22.71
N TRP A 188 -0.25 11.78 21.47
CA TRP A 188 0.62 11.66 20.32
C TRP A 188 1.90 12.46 20.49
N GLN A 189 3.04 11.85 20.26
CA GLN A 189 4.35 12.48 20.33
C GLN A 189 5.06 12.36 19.00
N SER A 190 5.60 13.48 18.48
CA SER A 190 6.47 13.46 17.31
C SER A 190 7.89 13.06 17.70
N ASN A 191 8.59 12.37 16.77
CA ASN A 191 10.02 12.08 16.88
C ASN A 191 10.93 13.28 16.55
N MET A 192 10.34 14.42 16.16
CA MET A 192 11.04 15.68 15.86
C MET A 192 10.33 16.86 16.51
N THR A 193 11.09 17.81 17.04
CA THR A 193 10.55 19.16 17.31
C THR A 193 10.51 19.97 16.01
N LYS A 194 9.79 21.09 16.01
CA LYS A 194 9.73 21.99 14.85
C LYS A 194 11.12 22.50 14.45
N GLU A 195 11.98 22.79 15.41
CA GLU A 195 13.36 23.25 15.20
C GLU A 195 14.22 22.12 14.60
N SER A 196 14.03 20.87 15.08
CA SER A 196 14.70 19.70 14.55
C SER A 196 14.28 19.40 13.12
N TYR A 197 12.99 19.57 12.78
CA TYR A 197 12.50 19.49 11.41
C TYR A 197 13.12 20.57 10.53
N ALA A 198 13.16 21.81 10.98
CA ALA A 198 13.76 22.94 10.25
C ALA A 198 15.23 22.68 9.91
N THR A 199 16.03 22.17 10.88
CA THR A 199 17.43 21.81 10.63
C THR A 199 17.59 20.77 9.52
N ARG A 200 16.69 19.77 9.45
CA ARG A 200 16.69 18.75 8.40
C ARG A 200 16.21 19.29 7.06
N PHE A 201 15.21 20.16 7.10
CA PHE A 201 14.73 20.87 5.92
C PHE A 201 15.86 21.71 5.29
N ASP A 202 16.64 22.45 6.11
CA ASP A 202 17.78 23.23 5.62
C ASP A 202 18.83 22.33 4.95
N LYS A 203 19.07 21.14 5.51
CA LYS A 203 19.95 20.14 4.87
C LYS A 203 19.40 19.63 3.53
N VAL A 204 18.10 19.40 3.44
CA VAL A 204 17.46 19.07 2.15
C VAL A 204 17.67 20.19 1.14
N GLN A 205 17.50 21.46 1.54
CA GLN A 205 17.75 22.60 0.68
C GLN A 205 19.23 22.68 0.20
N GLU A 206 20.20 22.36 1.08
CA GLU A 206 21.61 22.25 0.68
C GLU A 206 21.81 21.20 -0.42
N TYR A 207 21.18 20.01 -0.28
CA TYR A 207 21.25 18.94 -1.29
C TYR A 207 20.56 19.30 -2.61
N LEU A 208 19.44 20.01 -2.56
CA LEU A 208 18.74 20.50 -3.74
C LEU A 208 19.58 21.55 -4.49
N LEU A 209 20.17 22.50 -3.77
CA LEU A 209 21.01 23.55 -4.35
C LEU A 209 22.35 23.03 -4.88
N SER A 210 22.91 21.98 -4.29
CA SER A 210 24.13 21.34 -4.78
C SER A 210 23.88 20.45 -6.02
N GLY A 211 22.62 20.17 -6.36
CA GLY A 211 22.24 19.32 -7.47
C GLY A 211 22.29 17.80 -7.17
N ASP A 212 22.37 17.43 -5.91
CA ASP A 212 22.31 16.02 -5.49
C ASP A 212 20.93 15.38 -5.79
N CYS A 213 19.87 16.17 -5.70
CA CYS A 213 18.50 15.75 -5.98
C CYS A 213 17.64 16.94 -6.43
N TYR A 214 16.46 16.63 -6.95
CA TYR A 214 15.45 17.63 -7.39
C TYR A 214 14.27 17.70 -6.41
N GLN A 215 14.00 16.60 -5.71
CA GLN A 215 12.96 16.50 -4.70
C GLN A 215 13.35 15.44 -3.68
N ILE A 216 13.03 15.69 -2.41
CA ILE A 216 13.11 14.71 -1.32
C ILE A 216 11.79 14.75 -0.55
N ASN A 217 11.19 13.59 -0.31
CA ASN A 217 10.09 13.48 0.63
C ASN A 217 10.67 13.43 2.05
N LEU A 218 10.51 14.51 2.83
CA LEU A 218 10.94 14.59 4.21
C LEU A 218 9.76 14.31 5.14
N ALA A 219 9.90 13.31 6.02
CA ALA A 219 8.83 12.88 6.92
C ALA A 219 9.21 12.97 8.39
N GLN A 220 8.19 13.09 9.24
CA GLN A 220 8.28 12.87 10.68
C GLN A 220 7.35 11.73 11.11
N ARG A 221 7.65 11.12 12.27
CA ARG A 221 6.90 10.01 12.85
C ARG A 221 6.23 10.44 14.15
N PHE A 222 4.99 10.05 14.32
CA PHE A 222 4.23 10.21 15.54
C PHE A 222 4.00 8.85 16.19
N ASN A 223 3.96 8.80 17.52
CA ASN A 223 3.59 7.61 18.25
C ASN A 223 2.71 7.96 19.46
N ALA A 224 1.84 7.02 19.83
CA ALA A 224 1.03 7.11 21.05
C ALA A 224 0.80 5.71 21.63
N PRO A 225 0.81 5.55 22.97
CA PRO A 225 0.43 4.29 23.60
C PRO A 225 -1.09 4.11 23.53
N TYR A 226 -1.53 2.86 23.44
CA TYR A 226 -2.94 2.50 23.37
C TYR A 226 -3.28 1.25 24.21
N GLN A 227 -4.59 1.05 24.43
CA GLN A 227 -5.18 -0.14 25.01
C GLN A 227 -6.35 -0.59 24.12
N GLY A 228 -6.70 -1.88 24.20
CA GLY A 228 -7.81 -2.45 23.47
C GLY A 228 -7.41 -2.96 22.08
N SER A 229 -8.37 -3.05 21.19
CA SER A 229 -8.26 -3.77 19.92
C SER A 229 -7.79 -2.87 18.77
N GLU A 230 -6.74 -3.26 18.07
CA GLU A 230 -6.28 -2.59 16.84
C GLU A 230 -7.36 -2.64 15.74
N TRP A 231 -8.19 -3.68 15.73
CA TRP A 231 -9.33 -3.76 14.82
C TRP A 231 -10.34 -2.64 15.07
N GLN A 232 -10.64 -2.33 16.33
CA GLN A 232 -11.51 -1.20 16.67
C GLN A 232 -10.89 0.14 16.25
N ALA A 233 -9.56 0.30 16.41
CA ALA A 233 -8.84 1.46 15.88
C ALA A 233 -8.99 1.57 14.35
N TYR A 234 -8.82 0.47 13.62
CA TYR A 234 -9.00 0.44 12.17
C TYR A 234 -10.41 0.86 11.75
N LEU A 235 -11.46 0.35 12.42
CA LEU A 235 -12.84 0.71 12.11
C LEU A 235 -13.11 2.21 12.31
N LYS A 236 -12.55 2.83 13.38
CA LYS A 236 -12.61 4.28 13.60
C LYS A 236 -11.95 5.04 12.44
N LEU A 237 -10.74 4.61 12.04
CA LEU A 237 -10.00 5.22 10.94
C LEU A 237 -10.73 5.10 9.61
N GLU A 238 -11.25 3.91 9.29
CA GLU A 238 -11.99 3.67 8.05
C GLU A 238 -13.25 4.53 7.97
N SER A 239 -14.04 4.57 9.05
CA SER A 239 -15.24 5.39 9.12
C SER A 239 -14.97 6.87 8.92
N ALA A 240 -13.87 7.38 9.49
CA ALA A 240 -13.50 8.79 9.36
C ALA A 240 -12.94 9.18 7.97
N ASN A 241 -12.34 8.23 7.23
CA ASN A 241 -11.59 8.54 6.01
C ASN A 241 -12.21 7.98 4.73
N GLN A 242 -12.84 6.80 4.76
CA GLN A 242 -13.45 6.14 3.59
C GLN A 242 -12.54 6.10 2.37
N ALA A 243 -11.32 5.59 2.54
CA ALA A 243 -10.30 5.57 1.51
C ALA A 243 -10.48 4.39 0.52
N PRO A 244 -10.04 4.54 -0.76
CA PRO A 244 -10.20 3.50 -1.78
C PRO A 244 -9.33 2.27 -1.56
N PHE A 245 -8.19 2.41 -0.89
CA PHE A 245 -7.23 1.33 -0.66
C PHE A 245 -6.98 1.14 0.84
N SER A 246 -8.05 0.87 1.58
CA SER A 246 -7.96 0.57 3.00
C SER A 246 -7.49 -0.88 3.21
N ALA A 247 -6.74 -1.14 4.28
CA ALA A 247 -6.28 -2.48 4.61
C ALA A 247 -6.07 -2.67 6.11
N PHE A 248 -6.39 -3.87 6.58
CA PHE A 248 -5.97 -4.35 7.89
C PHE A 248 -5.17 -5.63 7.71
N ILE A 249 -3.93 -5.64 8.18
CA ILE A 249 -3.01 -6.77 8.10
C ILE A 249 -2.68 -7.21 9.52
N ARG A 250 -3.05 -8.45 9.87
CA ARG A 250 -2.68 -9.05 11.17
C ARG A 250 -1.44 -9.91 10.98
N MET A 251 -0.34 -9.52 11.59
CA MET A 251 0.87 -10.33 11.71
C MET A 251 0.94 -10.95 13.12
N PRO A 252 1.81 -11.92 13.38
CA PRO A 252 1.92 -12.54 14.71
C PRO A 252 2.13 -11.54 15.86
N GLU A 253 3.01 -10.55 15.70
CA GLU A 253 3.43 -9.62 16.76
C GLU A 253 3.03 -8.16 16.50
N SER A 254 2.42 -7.86 15.35
CA SER A 254 2.07 -6.48 14.97
C SER A 254 0.88 -6.44 14.03
N SER A 255 0.36 -5.24 13.79
CA SER A 255 -0.72 -5.02 12.83
C SER A 255 -0.46 -3.76 12.01
N ILE A 256 -0.87 -3.79 10.75
CA ILE A 256 -0.86 -2.61 9.88
C ILE A 256 -2.30 -2.17 9.64
N LEU A 257 -2.56 -0.88 9.93
CA LEU A 257 -3.84 -0.21 9.72
C LEU A 257 -3.63 0.83 8.62
N SER A 258 -4.10 0.57 7.42
CA SER A 258 -3.88 1.45 6.27
C SER A 258 -5.17 2.06 5.77
N ILE A 259 -5.17 3.37 5.55
CA ILE A 259 -6.27 4.15 4.96
C ILE A 259 -5.69 4.91 3.77
N SER A 260 -5.13 4.17 2.82
CA SER A 260 -4.41 4.76 1.70
C SER A 260 -5.37 5.30 0.63
N PRO A 261 -5.12 6.52 0.12
CA PRO A 261 -5.85 7.07 -1.00
C PRO A 261 -5.22 6.73 -2.37
N GLU A 262 -4.04 6.12 -2.41
CA GLU A 262 -3.21 6.07 -3.62
C GLU A 262 -2.89 4.64 -4.04
N ARG A 263 -3.22 4.30 -5.32
CA ARG A 263 -2.74 3.08 -5.96
C ARG A 263 -1.26 3.22 -6.30
N PHE A 264 -0.50 2.15 -6.07
CA PHE A 264 0.88 2.07 -6.53
C PHE A 264 0.95 1.52 -7.97
N LEU A 265 0.58 0.26 -8.15
CA LEU A 265 0.62 -0.44 -9.43
C LEU A 265 -0.62 -1.31 -9.61
N GLU A 266 -1.22 -1.26 -10.78
CA GLU A 266 -2.19 -2.27 -11.25
C GLU A 266 -1.58 -3.04 -12.42
N LEU A 267 -1.76 -4.37 -12.41
CA LEU A 267 -1.47 -5.25 -13.53
C LEU A 267 -2.73 -6.06 -13.85
N LYS A 268 -3.24 -5.88 -15.06
CA LYS A 268 -4.39 -6.63 -15.56
C LYS A 268 -4.16 -7.02 -17.01
N ASP A 269 -4.32 -8.30 -17.34
CA ASP A 269 -4.10 -8.82 -18.69
C ASP A 269 -2.72 -8.41 -19.25
N ARG A 270 -1.69 -8.43 -18.40
CA ARG A 270 -0.32 -7.96 -18.64
C ARG A 270 -0.19 -6.46 -18.94
N VAL A 271 -1.26 -5.69 -18.87
CA VAL A 271 -1.21 -4.21 -18.96
C VAL A 271 -0.91 -3.65 -17.58
N ILE A 272 0.19 -2.93 -17.47
CA ILE A 272 0.60 -2.17 -16.29
C ILE A 272 -0.08 -0.82 -16.33
N GLU A 273 -0.66 -0.37 -15.21
CA GLU A 273 -1.12 1.00 -15.03
C GLU A 273 -0.64 1.58 -13.70
N THR A 274 -0.20 2.82 -13.71
CA THR A 274 0.04 3.62 -12.51
C THR A 274 -0.42 5.04 -12.72
N LYS A 275 -0.92 5.68 -11.64
CA LYS A 275 -1.53 7.00 -11.68
C LYS A 275 -0.97 7.89 -10.58
N PRO A 276 0.22 8.50 -10.77
CA PRO A 276 0.76 9.43 -9.79
C PRO A 276 -0.14 10.67 -9.64
N ILE A 277 -0.37 11.03 -8.39
CA ILE A 277 -1.17 12.20 -7.99
C ILE A 277 -0.21 13.27 -7.49
N LYS A 278 -0.31 14.49 -8.04
CA LYS A 278 0.35 15.69 -7.53
C LYS A 278 -0.59 16.87 -7.63
N GLY A 279 -0.58 17.70 -6.61
CA GLY A 279 -1.48 18.85 -6.55
C GLY A 279 -2.92 18.49 -6.18
N THR A 280 -3.51 19.32 -5.37
CA THR A 280 -4.89 19.14 -4.89
C THR A 280 -5.53 20.51 -4.70
N ARG A 281 -6.80 20.64 -5.11
CA ARG A 281 -7.63 21.82 -4.81
C ARG A 281 -8.98 21.36 -4.24
N PRO A 282 -9.57 22.12 -3.33
CA PRO A 282 -10.87 21.77 -2.76
C PRO A 282 -11.99 21.89 -3.80
N ARG A 283 -13.02 21.06 -3.65
CA ARG A 283 -14.30 21.24 -4.35
C ARG A 283 -15.05 22.43 -3.79
N SER A 284 -15.97 22.98 -4.55
CA SER A 284 -16.87 24.05 -4.13
C SER A 284 -18.30 23.72 -4.53
N GLU A 285 -19.26 24.12 -3.70
CA GLU A 285 -20.69 24.04 -4.04
C GLU A 285 -21.09 25.07 -5.11
N ASP A 286 -20.33 26.19 -5.20
CA ASP A 286 -20.47 27.15 -6.31
C ASP A 286 -19.78 26.58 -7.57
N PRO A 287 -20.51 26.29 -8.66
CA PRO A 287 -19.94 25.75 -9.89
C PRO A 287 -18.86 26.65 -10.53
N LYS A 288 -18.93 27.95 -10.35
CA LYS A 288 -17.92 28.90 -10.88
C LYS A 288 -16.61 28.77 -10.11
N GLN A 289 -16.70 28.72 -8.79
CA GLN A 289 -15.53 28.52 -7.93
C GLN A 289 -14.94 27.12 -8.11
N ASP A 290 -15.79 26.09 -8.24
CA ASP A 290 -15.35 24.70 -8.48
C ASP A 290 -14.55 24.58 -9.78
N ASN A 291 -15.06 25.17 -10.87
CA ASN A 291 -14.37 25.20 -12.15
C ASN A 291 -13.08 26.05 -12.08
N ALA A 292 -13.08 27.15 -11.32
CA ALA A 292 -11.87 27.97 -11.13
C ALA A 292 -10.79 27.20 -10.36
N ASN A 293 -11.15 26.46 -9.32
CA ASN A 293 -10.22 25.60 -8.57
C ASN A 293 -9.62 24.49 -9.46
N ALA A 294 -10.43 23.82 -10.28
CA ALA A 294 -9.97 22.82 -11.22
C ALA A 294 -9.01 23.40 -12.28
N HIS A 295 -9.34 24.60 -12.81
CA HIS A 295 -8.51 25.30 -13.80
C HIS A 295 -7.18 25.81 -13.19
N ASP A 296 -7.23 26.36 -11.96
CA ASP A 296 -6.02 26.76 -11.21
C ASP A 296 -5.07 25.57 -11.04
N LEU A 297 -5.60 24.42 -10.62
CA LEU A 297 -4.82 23.19 -10.49
C LEU A 297 -4.22 22.73 -11.84
N GLN A 298 -5.03 22.74 -12.88
CA GLN A 298 -4.59 22.30 -14.22
C GLN A 298 -3.48 23.17 -14.80
N THR A 299 -3.44 24.46 -14.45
CA THR A 299 -2.49 25.45 -14.98
C THR A 299 -1.35 25.78 -14.00
N ALA A 300 -1.34 25.16 -12.81
CA ALA A 300 -0.30 25.38 -11.81
C ALA A 300 1.05 24.80 -12.25
N GLU A 301 1.97 25.65 -12.71
CA GLU A 301 3.28 25.24 -13.23
C GLU A 301 4.08 24.38 -12.25
N LYS A 302 4.02 24.70 -10.95
CA LYS A 302 4.69 23.93 -9.90
C LYS A 302 4.13 22.49 -9.83
N ASP A 303 2.79 22.37 -9.73
CA ASP A 303 2.13 21.07 -9.63
C ASP A 303 2.40 20.21 -10.89
N GLN A 304 2.42 20.84 -12.08
CA GLN A 304 2.76 20.18 -13.35
C GLN A 304 4.22 19.72 -13.38
N ALA A 305 5.17 20.56 -12.96
CA ALA A 305 6.59 20.22 -12.95
C ALA A 305 6.89 19.04 -11.99
N GLU A 306 6.30 19.04 -10.79
CA GLU A 306 6.41 17.94 -9.84
C GLU A 306 5.77 16.64 -10.39
N ASN A 307 4.60 16.75 -11.02
CA ASN A 307 3.92 15.60 -11.63
C ASN A 307 4.76 15.02 -12.78
N LEU A 308 5.29 15.86 -13.67
CA LEU A 308 6.13 15.43 -14.79
C LEU A 308 7.39 14.69 -14.34
N MET A 309 8.04 15.18 -13.28
CA MET A 309 9.21 14.53 -12.71
C MET A 309 8.90 13.13 -12.20
N ILE A 310 7.76 12.94 -11.52
CA ILE A 310 7.32 11.63 -11.03
C ILE A 310 6.90 10.72 -12.18
N VAL A 311 6.25 11.26 -13.22
CA VAL A 311 5.92 10.52 -14.44
C VAL A 311 7.18 9.96 -15.09
N ASP A 312 8.23 10.76 -15.25
CA ASP A 312 9.49 10.31 -15.86
C ASP A 312 10.19 9.25 -14.99
N LEU A 313 10.17 9.41 -13.67
CA LEU A 313 10.71 8.43 -12.74
C LEU A 313 9.98 7.07 -12.87
N LEU A 314 8.65 7.08 -12.86
CA LEU A 314 7.83 5.85 -12.98
C LEU A 314 7.96 5.22 -14.37
N ARG A 315 8.07 6.02 -15.44
CA ARG A 315 8.35 5.51 -16.79
C ARG A 315 9.70 4.78 -16.84
N ASN A 316 10.72 5.32 -16.18
CA ASN A 316 12.02 4.66 -16.08
C ASN A 316 11.93 3.34 -15.30
N ASP A 317 11.24 3.31 -14.17
CA ASP A 317 11.08 2.11 -13.34
C ASP A 317 10.33 1.00 -14.09
N ILE A 318 9.17 1.33 -14.65
CA ILE A 318 8.35 0.41 -15.46
C ILE A 318 9.11 -0.05 -16.71
N GLY A 319 9.89 0.85 -17.32
CA GLY A 319 10.68 0.54 -18.52
C GLY A 319 11.70 -0.58 -18.35
N ARG A 320 12.09 -0.91 -17.12
CA ARG A 320 12.99 -2.03 -16.81
C ARG A 320 12.39 -3.39 -17.10
N VAL A 321 11.06 -3.50 -17.05
CA VAL A 321 10.32 -4.77 -17.19
C VAL A 321 9.22 -4.73 -18.26
N ALA A 322 9.01 -3.59 -18.87
CA ALA A 322 8.03 -3.42 -19.95
C ALA A 322 8.57 -3.91 -21.30
N SER A 323 7.69 -4.42 -22.14
CA SER A 323 8.01 -4.72 -23.52
C SER A 323 8.52 -3.46 -24.24
N PRO A 324 9.61 -3.55 -25.04
CA PRO A 324 10.21 -2.39 -25.69
C PRO A 324 9.19 -1.55 -26.47
N GLY A 325 9.19 -0.23 -26.23
CA GLY A 325 8.31 0.72 -26.90
C GLY A 325 6.86 0.75 -26.41
N SER A 326 6.49 -0.06 -25.39
CA SER A 326 5.12 -0.10 -24.88
C SER A 326 4.80 0.98 -23.85
N VAL A 327 5.81 1.57 -23.20
CA VAL A 327 5.61 2.60 -22.16
C VAL A 327 5.12 3.89 -22.81
N HIS A 328 3.94 4.35 -22.38
CA HIS A 328 3.33 5.58 -22.86
C HIS A 328 2.51 6.27 -21.78
N VAL A 329 2.17 7.54 -22.00
CA VAL A 329 1.40 8.38 -21.08
C VAL A 329 0.12 8.80 -21.80
N PRO A 330 -0.98 8.02 -21.69
CA PRO A 330 -2.24 8.32 -22.37
C PRO A 330 -2.91 9.58 -21.84
N LYS A 331 -2.66 9.95 -20.59
CA LYS A 331 -3.16 11.15 -19.93
C LYS A 331 -2.02 11.82 -19.18
N LEU A 332 -1.78 13.08 -19.46
CA LEU A 332 -0.80 13.93 -18.78
C LEU A 332 -1.54 15.14 -18.20
N PHE A 333 -1.38 15.42 -16.91
CA PHE A 333 -2.00 16.56 -16.22
C PHE A 333 -3.53 16.59 -16.31
N ASP A 334 -4.18 15.43 -16.22
CA ASP A 334 -5.64 15.32 -16.22
C ASP A 334 -6.19 15.71 -14.84
N ILE A 335 -7.38 16.31 -14.81
CA ILE A 335 -8.08 16.63 -13.57
C ILE A 335 -9.05 15.50 -13.25
N GLU A 336 -8.78 14.76 -12.18
CA GLU A 336 -9.73 13.81 -11.62
C GLU A 336 -10.46 14.46 -10.43
N SER A 337 -11.79 14.56 -10.53
CA SER A 337 -12.63 15.22 -9.53
C SER A 337 -13.27 14.18 -8.61
N PHE A 338 -13.03 14.33 -7.33
CA PHE A 338 -13.60 13.53 -6.25
C PHE A 338 -14.61 14.37 -5.43
N PRO A 339 -15.37 13.77 -4.51
CA PRO A 339 -16.40 14.53 -3.77
C PRO A 339 -15.87 15.75 -3.00
N ALA A 340 -14.64 15.65 -2.46
CA ALA A 340 -14.06 16.70 -1.63
C ALA A 340 -12.97 17.52 -2.33
N VAL A 341 -12.33 16.97 -3.37
CA VAL A 341 -11.14 17.57 -3.98
C VAL A 341 -11.06 17.30 -5.48
N HIS A 342 -10.31 18.15 -6.17
CA HIS A 342 -9.73 17.90 -7.50
C HIS A 342 -8.28 17.47 -7.33
N HIS A 343 -7.85 16.45 -8.06
CA HIS A 343 -6.45 16.03 -8.15
C HIS A 343 -5.90 16.20 -9.56
N LEU A 344 -4.63 16.59 -9.66
CA LEU A 344 -3.85 16.55 -10.89
C LEU A 344 -3.22 15.15 -11.02
N VAL A 345 -3.66 14.41 -12.02
CA VAL A 345 -3.31 12.99 -12.21
C VAL A 345 -2.72 12.78 -13.59
N SER A 346 -1.64 12.04 -13.68
CA SER A 346 -1.15 11.50 -14.94
C SER A 346 -1.29 9.98 -14.95
N THR A 347 -1.54 9.41 -16.13
CA THR A 347 -1.68 7.96 -16.29
C THR A 347 -0.53 7.43 -17.12
N ILE A 348 0.19 6.45 -16.61
CA ILE A 348 1.27 5.75 -17.31
C ILE A 348 0.80 4.33 -17.56
N ARG A 349 0.95 3.85 -18.79
CA ARG A 349 0.65 2.47 -19.19
C ARG A 349 1.82 1.83 -19.90
N ALA A 350 1.93 0.51 -19.75
CA ALA A 350 2.89 -0.32 -20.46
C ALA A 350 2.38 -1.77 -20.54
N ASN A 351 3.00 -2.57 -21.38
CA ASN A 351 2.79 -4.02 -21.36
C ASN A 351 3.97 -4.68 -20.62
N LEU A 352 3.68 -5.50 -19.60
CA LEU A 352 4.69 -6.30 -18.93
C LEU A 352 5.26 -7.31 -19.93
N ASP A 353 6.58 -7.32 -20.12
CA ASP A 353 7.24 -8.23 -21.03
C ASP A 353 7.10 -9.68 -20.56
N GLU A 354 6.97 -10.64 -21.49
CA GLU A 354 6.67 -12.04 -21.18
C GLU A 354 7.70 -12.72 -20.27
N GLN A 355 8.95 -12.26 -20.30
CA GLN A 355 10.02 -12.79 -19.45
C GLN A 355 9.92 -12.38 -17.98
N TYR A 356 9.07 -11.39 -17.65
CA TYR A 356 8.96 -10.87 -16.29
C TYR A 356 7.63 -11.27 -15.63
N SER A 357 7.71 -11.53 -14.33
CA SER A 357 6.58 -11.82 -13.45
C SER A 357 5.98 -10.54 -12.86
N PRO A 358 4.76 -10.60 -12.27
CA PRO A 358 4.23 -9.49 -11.47
C PRO A 358 5.13 -9.10 -10.29
N ALA A 359 5.85 -10.05 -9.68
CA ALA A 359 6.80 -9.76 -8.61
C ALA A 359 8.03 -8.97 -9.12
N ASP A 360 8.49 -9.25 -10.35
CA ASP A 360 9.56 -8.48 -10.99
C ASP A 360 9.12 -7.03 -11.26
N LEU A 361 7.86 -6.82 -11.66
CA LEU A 361 7.29 -5.49 -11.83
C LEU A 361 7.29 -4.72 -10.50
N LEU A 362 6.80 -5.35 -9.42
CA LEU A 362 6.80 -4.72 -8.10
C LEU A 362 8.23 -4.37 -7.66
N ARG A 363 9.18 -5.29 -7.81
CA ARG A 363 10.60 -5.09 -7.51
C ARG A 363 11.22 -3.94 -8.30
N ALA A 364 10.95 -3.87 -9.60
CA ALA A 364 11.52 -2.84 -10.48
C ALA A 364 11.07 -1.42 -10.11
N CYS A 365 9.84 -1.28 -9.60
CA CYS A 365 9.26 0.00 -9.19
C CYS A 365 9.49 0.33 -7.70
N PHE A 366 9.95 -0.62 -6.90
CA PHE A 366 10.02 -0.50 -5.45
C PHE A 366 11.30 0.22 -4.94
N PRO A 367 11.20 1.06 -3.86
CA PRO A 367 9.98 1.68 -3.38
C PRO A 367 9.44 2.73 -4.38
N GLY A 368 8.18 3.15 -4.19
CA GLY A 368 7.51 4.06 -5.11
C GLY A 368 8.25 5.40 -5.26
N GLY A 369 8.35 5.89 -6.50
CA GLY A 369 9.03 7.15 -6.78
C GLY A 369 8.30 8.37 -6.24
N SER A 370 6.96 8.34 -6.20
CA SER A 370 6.12 9.46 -5.74
C SER A 370 6.31 9.84 -4.27
N ILE A 371 6.85 8.89 -3.47
CA ILE A 371 7.00 9.00 -2.00
C ILE A 371 8.48 8.98 -1.53
N THR A 372 9.43 8.95 -2.46
CA THR A 372 10.88 9.02 -2.17
C THR A 372 11.46 10.35 -2.60
N GLY A 373 11.63 10.54 -3.88
CA GLY A 373 12.22 11.72 -4.51
C GLY A 373 12.97 11.35 -5.79
N ALA A 374 13.63 12.32 -6.38
CA ALA A 374 14.36 12.15 -7.63
C ALA A 374 15.75 12.80 -7.57
N PRO A 375 16.81 12.10 -8.00
CA PRO A 375 16.88 10.67 -8.39
C PRO A 375 16.60 9.73 -7.20
N LYS A 376 15.87 8.62 -7.44
CA LYS A 376 15.33 7.75 -6.38
C LYS A 376 16.37 7.27 -5.37
N VAL A 377 17.43 6.64 -5.82
CA VAL A 377 18.45 6.04 -4.92
C VAL A 377 19.11 7.12 -4.07
N ARG A 378 19.45 8.27 -4.67
CA ARG A 378 20.06 9.38 -3.92
C ARG A 378 19.09 9.96 -2.90
N ALA A 379 17.83 10.15 -3.28
CA ALA A 379 16.79 10.60 -2.35
C ALA A 379 16.61 9.64 -1.17
N MET A 380 16.61 8.32 -1.41
CA MET A 380 16.55 7.31 -0.35
C MET A 380 17.74 7.40 0.60
N GLN A 381 18.96 7.60 0.09
CA GLN A 381 20.17 7.78 0.92
C GLN A 381 20.07 9.02 1.82
N ILE A 382 19.58 10.13 1.28
CA ILE A 382 19.41 11.37 2.03
C ILE A 382 18.29 11.25 3.08
N ILE A 383 17.20 10.57 2.76
CA ILE A 383 16.15 10.24 3.71
C ILE A 383 16.70 9.44 4.89
N GLU A 384 17.52 8.44 4.62
CA GLU A 384 18.15 7.62 5.65
C GLU A 384 19.11 8.41 6.55
N GLU A 385 19.80 9.40 5.99
CA GLU A 385 20.68 10.31 6.72
C GLU A 385 19.91 11.27 7.63
N LEU A 386 18.77 11.76 7.16
CA LEU A 386 18.09 12.89 7.79
C LEU A 386 16.94 12.48 8.72
N GLU A 387 16.23 11.38 8.45
CA GLU A 387 15.14 10.93 9.31
C GLU A 387 15.70 10.13 10.50
N PRO A 388 15.27 10.44 11.76
CA PRO A 388 15.82 9.79 12.95
C PRO A 388 15.57 8.28 13.03
N HIS A 389 14.44 7.84 12.45
CA HIS A 389 14.00 6.45 12.50
C HIS A 389 13.65 5.95 11.11
N ARG A 390 13.82 4.65 10.90
CA ARG A 390 13.39 3.99 9.67
C ARG A 390 11.88 4.13 9.45
N ARG A 391 11.48 4.08 8.17
CA ARG A 391 10.09 4.32 7.75
C ARG A 391 9.15 3.14 7.98
N SER A 392 9.70 1.92 8.12
CA SER A 392 8.89 0.71 8.29
C SER A 392 7.75 0.64 7.26
N ALA A 393 6.49 0.58 7.70
CA ALA A 393 5.34 0.52 6.79
C ALA A 393 5.15 1.79 5.95
N TYR A 394 5.55 2.95 6.47
CA TYR A 394 5.33 4.21 5.76
C TYR A 394 6.08 4.26 4.42
N CYS A 395 5.37 4.59 3.34
CA CYS A 395 5.90 4.62 1.98
C CYS A 395 6.34 3.26 1.40
N GLY A 396 5.84 2.18 1.96
CA GLY A 396 5.89 0.85 1.38
C GLY A 396 4.69 0.56 0.48
N SER A 397 4.24 -0.68 0.46
CA SER A 397 3.10 -1.14 -0.34
C SER A 397 2.31 -2.24 0.36
N ILE A 398 1.00 -2.27 0.12
CA ILE A 398 0.11 -3.38 0.47
C ILE A 398 -0.64 -3.79 -0.79
N GLY A 399 -0.81 -5.10 -1.00
CA GLY A 399 -1.59 -5.58 -2.12
C GLY A 399 -1.47 -7.07 -2.35
N TYR A 400 -1.83 -7.50 -3.55
CA TYR A 400 -1.84 -8.90 -3.92
C TYR A 400 -1.24 -9.15 -5.32
N ILE A 401 -0.75 -10.37 -5.49
CA ILE A 401 -0.41 -10.98 -6.78
C ILE A 401 -1.24 -12.26 -6.89
N SER A 402 -2.28 -12.20 -7.69
CA SER A 402 -3.19 -13.35 -7.88
C SER A 402 -2.60 -14.38 -8.84
N ARG A 403 -2.90 -15.65 -8.60
CA ARG A 403 -2.41 -16.77 -9.43
C ARG A 403 -2.89 -16.75 -10.88
N HIS A 404 -3.85 -15.90 -11.25
CA HIS A 404 -4.23 -15.65 -12.65
C HIS A 404 -3.51 -14.46 -13.29
N GLY A 405 -2.46 -13.96 -12.64
CA GLY A 405 -1.58 -12.92 -13.18
C GLY A 405 -2.01 -11.48 -12.91
N ARG A 406 -3.14 -11.24 -12.22
CA ARG A 406 -3.56 -9.91 -11.81
C ARG A 406 -2.82 -9.46 -10.55
N MET A 407 -2.44 -8.19 -10.48
CA MET A 407 -1.84 -7.56 -9.31
C MET A 407 -2.49 -6.18 -9.09
N ASP A 408 -2.75 -5.83 -7.84
CA ASP A 408 -3.14 -4.49 -7.44
C ASP A 408 -2.47 -4.17 -6.09
N THR A 409 -1.78 -3.05 -6.04
CA THR A 409 -1.01 -2.62 -4.87
C THR A 409 -1.23 -1.13 -4.59
N SER A 410 -1.25 -0.76 -3.33
CA SER A 410 -1.35 0.63 -2.87
C SER A 410 -0.04 1.13 -2.28
N ILE A 411 0.15 2.44 -2.24
CA ILE A 411 1.22 3.09 -1.46
C ILE A 411 0.76 3.19 -0.01
N THR A 412 1.60 2.75 0.94
CA THR A 412 1.27 2.83 2.37
C THR A 412 1.57 4.22 2.94
N ILE A 413 0.71 5.17 2.62
CA ILE A 413 0.57 6.47 3.26
C ILE A 413 -0.74 6.50 4.05
N ARG A 414 -0.87 7.38 5.05
CA ARG A 414 -1.99 7.35 6.01
C ARG A 414 -2.15 5.96 6.62
N THR A 415 -1.02 5.37 6.99
CA THR A 415 -0.88 3.99 7.46
C THR A 415 -0.22 4.01 8.82
N LEU A 416 -0.76 3.21 9.73
CA LEU A 416 -0.25 3.05 11.08
C LEU A 416 0.30 1.64 11.28
N VAL A 417 1.34 1.56 12.09
CA VAL A 417 1.85 0.30 12.66
C VAL A 417 1.42 0.22 14.12
N ALA A 418 0.83 -0.88 14.50
CA ALA A 418 0.55 -1.22 15.89
C ALA A 418 1.52 -2.32 16.34
N GLU A 419 2.39 -1.99 17.29
CA GLU A 419 3.38 -2.90 17.86
C GLU A 419 3.63 -2.56 19.32
N ASN A 420 3.74 -3.56 20.19
CA ASN A 420 4.05 -3.40 21.62
C ASN A 420 3.17 -2.35 22.34
N HIS A 421 1.84 -2.38 22.08
CA HIS A 421 0.87 -1.43 22.62
C HIS A 421 1.16 0.04 22.32
N LYS A 422 1.83 0.30 21.20
CA LYS A 422 2.03 1.63 20.62
C LYS A 422 1.55 1.67 19.17
N LEU A 423 0.92 2.78 18.83
CA LEU A 423 0.65 3.13 17.43
C LEU A 423 1.74 4.06 16.92
N TYR A 424 2.15 3.83 15.68
CA TYR A 424 3.10 4.67 14.96
C TYR A 424 2.46 5.14 13.66
N ALA A 425 2.55 6.44 13.40
CA ALA A 425 2.04 7.08 12.19
C ALA A 425 3.10 8.03 11.61
N TRP A 426 3.18 8.11 10.28
CA TRP A 426 4.13 9.00 9.61
C TRP A 426 3.41 9.93 8.66
N ALA A 427 3.97 11.09 8.48
CA ALA A 427 3.62 11.98 7.39
C ALA A 427 4.82 12.78 6.91
N GLY A 428 4.90 13.01 5.63
CA GLY A 428 5.94 13.77 4.97
C GLY A 428 5.42 14.53 3.76
N GLY A 429 6.22 15.43 3.24
CA GLY A 429 5.97 16.19 2.02
C GLY A 429 7.16 16.18 1.07
N GLY A 430 6.91 16.43 -0.20
CA GLY A 430 7.94 16.53 -1.23
C GLY A 430 8.60 17.90 -1.21
N VAL A 431 9.75 18.01 -0.57
CA VAL A 431 10.54 19.27 -0.51
C VAL A 431 11.27 19.47 -1.82
N VAL A 432 11.08 20.64 -2.43
CA VAL A 432 11.75 21.13 -3.64
C VAL A 432 12.45 22.47 -3.35
N ALA A 433 13.23 22.97 -4.30
CA ALA A 433 14.08 24.14 -4.07
C ALA A 433 13.33 25.42 -3.66
N ASP A 434 12.07 25.58 -4.06
CA ASP A 434 11.22 26.72 -3.71
C ASP A 434 10.26 26.43 -2.55
N SER A 435 10.41 25.30 -1.85
CA SER A 435 9.61 24.96 -0.67
C SER A 435 9.91 25.90 0.51
N ASP A 436 8.86 26.21 1.29
CA ASP A 436 8.95 26.95 2.54
C ASP A 436 8.86 26.00 3.74
N CYS A 437 9.81 26.10 4.66
CA CYS A 437 9.92 25.19 5.80
C CYS A 437 8.66 25.14 6.68
N ALA A 438 8.04 26.29 6.94
CA ALA A 438 6.85 26.34 7.80
C ALA A 438 5.65 25.67 7.13
N SER A 439 5.52 25.85 5.82
CA SER A 439 4.47 25.25 5.00
C SER A 439 4.63 23.72 4.91
N GLU A 440 5.85 23.24 4.65
CA GLU A 440 6.13 21.80 4.58
C GLU A 440 5.93 21.11 5.94
N TYR A 441 6.36 21.73 7.04
CA TYR A 441 6.06 21.23 8.38
C TYR A 441 4.57 21.15 8.65
N GLN A 442 3.81 22.20 8.30
CA GLN A 442 2.35 22.21 8.47
C GLN A 442 1.68 21.13 7.61
N GLU A 443 2.16 20.89 6.40
CA GLU A 443 1.64 19.84 5.51
C GLU A 443 1.74 18.44 6.15
N THR A 444 2.80 18.16 6.90
CA THR A 444 2.90 16.87 7.63
C THR A 444 1.80 16.71 8.66
N LEU A 445 1.41 17.79 9.36
CA LEU A 445 0.32 17.77 10.35
C LEU A 445 -1.04 17.66 9.66
N ASP A 446 -1.24 18.39 8.57
CA ASP A 446 -2.49 18.41 7.80
C ASP A 446 -2.81 17.02 7.21
N LYS A 447 -1.79 16.29 6.76
CA LYS A 447 -1.94 14.90 6.26
C LYS A 447 -2.45 13.93 7.32
N LEU A 448 -2.20 14.20 8.60
CA LEU A 448 -2.67 13.38 9.72
C LEU A 448 -3.89 13.97 10.44
N SER A 449 -4.40 15.12 10.00
CA SER A 449 -5.51 15.84 10.67
C SER A 449 -6.82 15.04 10.78
N LYS A 450 -7.03 14.04 9.93
CA LYS A 450 -8.16 13.10 9.99
C LYS A 450 -7.80 11.72 10.56
N ILE A 451 -6.52 11.48 10.82
CA ILE A 451 -6.01 10.20 11.32
C ILE A 451 -5.86 10.25 12.85
N LEU A 452 -5.02 11.17 13.35
CA LEU A 452 -4.72 11.23 14.78
C LEU A 452 -5.95 11.58 15.63
N PRO A 453 -6.79 12.60 15.28
CA PRO A 453 -7.98 12.91 16.06
C PRO A 453 -9.06 11.81 16.04
N ALA A 454 -9.18 11.04 14.96
CA ALA A 454 -10.14 9.93 14.88
C ALA A 454 -9.89 8.83 15.92
N LEU A 455 -8.67 8.74 16.44
CA LEU A 455 -8.28 7.77 17.47
C LEU A 455 -8.27 8.35 18.88
N GLN A 456 -8.45 9.66 19.04
CA GLN A 456 -8.54 10.34 20.33
C GLN A 456 -9.96 10.35 20.91
N SER A 457 -10.97 10.05 20.08
CA SER A 457 -12.41 10.08 20.40
C SER A 457 -12.91 8.73 20.94
#